data_5691f3efeeb3371e882dd2938b0034a8
#
_entry.id   5691f3efeeb3371e882dd2938b0034a8
#
_cell.length_a   1.000
_cell.length_b   1.000
_cell.length_c   1.000
_cell.angle_alpha   90.00
_cell.angle_beta   90.00
_cell.angle_gamma   90.00
#
_symmetry.space_group_name_H-M   'P 1'
#
loop_
_entity.id
_entity.type
_entity.pdbx_description
1 polymer ?
#
loop_
_entity_poly.entity_id
_entity_poly.type
_entity_poly.pdbx_seq_one_letter_code
_entity_poly.pdbx_strand_id
1 'polypeptide(L)'
;RFLVIGDETVAVLYRVPANVTGDGVHTIAELVAEKNKDPRRGTGHVKPLEQIRLGQVERAHLAARGLTFDSVPAEGEVVYLRENSNISTGGDSIDCTDEMPAFYKRVAERAARAVGARICGVDMIVPDIGHEGGEDAYCIIELNFNPAIHMHAFPYKGKNRNVAGKVLDLLGFR
;
A
#
# COMPACT_ATOMS: atom_id res chain seq x y z
N ARG A 1 -0.52 -5.99 -1.36
CA ARG A 1 0.87 -6.45 -1.45
C ARG A 1 1.14 -7.47 -0.37
N PHE A 2 1.49 -8.71 -0.77
CA PHE A 2 1.97 -9.76 0.12
C PHE A 2 3.50 -9.79 0.07
N LEU A 3 4.15 -9.89 1.21
CA LEU A 3 5.59 -10.08 1.30
C LEU A 3 5.86 -11.51 1.74
N VAL A 4 6.46 -12.29 0.85
CA VAL A 4 6.88 -13.67 1.11
C VAL A 4 8.38 -13.66 1.37
N ILE A 5 8.82 -14.28 2.47
CA ILE A 5 10.22 -14.48 2.83
C ILE A 5 10.40 -15.98 3.18
N GLY A 6 11.29 -16.66 2.46
CA GLY A 6 11.37 -18.10 2.50
C GLY A 6 10.09 -18.75 1.97
N ASP A 7 9.42 -19.51 2.79
CA ASP A 7 8.18 -20.21 2.46
C ASP A 7 6.93 -19.60 3.13
N GLU A 8 7.07 -18.43 3.77
CA GLU A 8 6.03 -17.81 4.60
C GLU A 8 5.67 -16.41 4.12
N THR A 9 4.37 -16.10 4.09
CA THR A 9 3.88 -14.72 3.95
C THR A 9 4.00 -14.01 5.29
N VAL A 10 5.05 -13.20 5.44
CA VAL A 10 5.40 -12.53 6.71
C VAL A 10 4.64 -11.23 6.95
N ALA A 11 4.14 -10.60 5.89
CA ALA A 11 3.40 -9.35 5.99
C ALA A 11 2.46 -9.16 4.79
N VAL A 12 1.31 -8.53 5.04
CA VAL A 12 0.36 -8.12 3.99
C VAL A 12 -0.02 -6.67 4.19
N LEU A 13 0.06 -5.90 3.11
CA LEU A 13 -0.37 -4.50 3.08
C LEU A 13 -1.54 -4.31 2.11
N TYR A 14 -2.56 -3.62 2.58
CA TYR A 14 -3.50 -2.94 1.72
C TYR A 14 -2.90 -1.62 1.28
N ARG A 15 -2.72 -1.43 -0.03
CA ARG A 15 -2.22 -0.19 -0.61
C ARG A 15 -3.40 0.66 -1.04
N VAL A 16 -3.45 1.86 -0.50
CA VAL A 16 -4.52 2.82 -0.78
C VAL A 16 -3.95 3.92 -1.67
N PRO A 17 -4.64 4.32 -2.74
CA PRO A 17 -4.22 5.46 -3.55
C PRO A 17 -4.03 6.71 -2.71
N ALA A 18 -3.20 7.65 -3.19
CA ALA A 18 -3.06 8.96 -2.57
C ALA A 18 -4.44 9.59 -2.35
N ASN A 19 -4.73 10.00 -1.12
CA ASN A 19 -6.04 10.47 -0.71
C ASN A 19 -5.95 11.50 0.40
N VAL A 20 -7.04 12.23 0.62
CA VAL A 20 -7.30 13.04 1.80
C VAL A 20 -8.70 12.75 2.32
N THR A 21 -8.93 13.03 3.60
CA THR A 21 -10.26 12.97 4.20
C THR A 21 -10.71 14.40 4.50
N GLY A 22 -11.86 14.76 3.98
CA GLY A 22 -12.48 16.07 4.19
C GLY A 22 -12.82 16.31 5.67
N ASP A 23 -12.78 17.55 6.06
CA ASP A 23 -13.19 18.05 7.38
C ASP A 23 -14.29 19.14 7.27
N GLY A 24 -14.79 19.36 6.06
CA GLY A 24 -15.82 20.39 5.79
C GLY A 24 -15.30 21.83 5.82
N VAL A 25 -14.00 22.06 6.03
CA VAL A 25 -13.40 23.39 6.23
C VAL A 25 -12.24 23.66 5.28
N HIS A 26 -11.28 22.72 5.20
CA HIS A 26 -10.06 22.90 4.44
C HIS A 26 -10.21 22.41 2.99
N THR A 27 -9.52 23.07 2.09
CA THR A 27 -9.40 22.67 0.69
C THR A 27 -8.59 21.36 0.56
N ILE A 28 -8.75 20.66 -0.56
CA ILE A 28 -7.94 19.49 -0.89
C ILE A 28 -6.45 19.81 -0.80
N ALA A 29 -6.02 20.99 -1.28
CA ALA A 29 -4.61 21.39 -1.21
C ALA A 29 -4.11 21.53 0.23
N GLU A 30 -4.90 22.14 1.11
CA GLU A 30 -4.58 22.30 2.53
C GLU A 30 -4.53 20.96 3.27
N LEU A 31 -5.51 20.08 3.00
CA LEU A 31 -5.55 18.71 3.56
C LEU A 31 -4.32 17.88 3.11
N VAL A 32 -3.88 18.02 1.85
CA VAL A 32 -2.65 17.39 1.38
C VAL A 32 -1.43 17.95 2.09
N ALA A 33 -1.35 19.29 2.25
CA ALA A 33 -0.25 19.93 2.96
C ALA A 33 -0.16 19.44 4.42
N GLU A 34 -1.30 19.30 5.10
CA GLU A 34 -1.38 18.76 6.46
C GLU A 34 -0.93 17.29 6.51
N LYS A 35 -1.48 16.43 5.64
CA LYS A 35 -1.12 15.02 5.57
C LYS A 35 0.37 14.81 5.26
N ASN A 36 0.98 15.69 4.49
CA ASN A 36 2.41 15.66 4.17
C ASN A 36 3.33 16.05 5.34
N LYS A 37 2.81 16.59 6.43
CA LYS A 37 3.58 16.84 7.67
C LYS A 37 3.90 15.57 8.46
N ASP A 38 3.26 14.44 8.13
CA ASP A 38 3.60 13.15 8.75
C ASP A 38 5.11 12.89 8.62
N PRO A 39 5.85 12.69 9.74
CA PRO A 39 7.30 12.54 9.72
C PRO A 39 7.79 11.33 8.91
N ARG A 40 6.90 10.38 8.61
CA ARG A 40 7.19 9.23 7.76
C ARG A 40 7.14 9.55 6.27
N ARG A 41 6.58 10.71 5.87
CA ARG A 41 6.52 11.16 4.48
C ARG A 41 7.74 11.99 4.10
N GLY A 42 8.28 11.73 2.92
CA GLY A 42 9.44 12.43 2.38
C GLY A 42 9.41 12.47 0.86
N THR A 43 10.51 12.90 0.27
CA THR A 43 10.71 12.94 -1.19
C THR A 43 11.94 12.12 -1.56
N GLY A 44 11.92 11.47 -2.74
CA GLY A 44 13.08 10.75 -3.26
C GLY A 44 13.42 9.47 -2.49
N HIS A 45 12.42 8.81 -1.95
CA HIS A 45 12.52 7.52 -1.24
C HIS A 45 13.43 7.52 -0.01
N VAL A 46 13.66 8.69 0.60
CA VAL A 46 14.45 8.80 1.85
C VAL A 46 13.65 8.48 3.09
N LYS A 47 12.34 8.36 2.97
CA LYS A 47 11.42 7.98 4.04
C LYS A 47 10.48 6.85 3.58
N PRO A 48 9.82 6.15 4.53
CA PRO A 48 8.96 5.01 4.20
C PRO A 48 7.79 5.33 3.27
N LEU A 49 7.27 6.55 3.34
CA LEU A 49 6.17 7.04 2.54
C LEU A 49 6.61 8.25 1.70
N GLU A 50 6.13 8.33 0.47
CA GLU A 50 6.32 9.53 -0.34
C GLU A 50 5.28 10.60 -0.01
N GLN A 51 5.66 11.86 -0.18
CA GLN A 51 4.72 12.98 -0.12
C GLN A 51 3.74 12.93 -1.29
N ILE A 52 2.50 13.30 -1.02
CA ILE A 52 1.50 13.52 -2.05
C ILE A 52 1.88 14.79 -2.80
N ARG A 53 1.99 14.71 -4.12
CA ARG A 53 2.25 15.85 -5.01
C ARG A 53 0.97 16.25 -5.71
N LEU A 54 0.73 17.54 -5.79
CA LEU A 54 -0.41 18.11 -6.54
C LEU A 54 0.08 18.56 -7.92
N GLY A 55 0.15 17.61 -8.85
CA GLY A 55 0.59 17.82 -10.23
C GLY A 55 -0.55 17.73 -11.25
N GLN A 56 -0.17 17.57 -12.51
CA GLN A 56 -1.15 17.46 -13.62
C GLN A 56 -2.00 16.20 -13.54
N VAL A 57 -1.43 15.08 -13.04
CA VAL A 57 -2.15 13.81 -12.91
C VAL A 57 -3.27 13.92 -11.89
N GLU A 58 -2.97 14.50 -10.72
CA GLU A 58 -3.94 14.71 -9.64
C GLU A 58 -5.01 15.72 -10.08
N ARG A 59 -4.60 16.78 -10.78
CA ARG A 59 -5.54 17.78 -11.34
C ARG A 59 -6.52 17.14 -12.31
N ALA A 60 -6.03 16.31 -13.23
CA ALA A 60 -6.87 15.63 -14.22
C ALA A 60 -7.83 14.63 -13.55
N HIS A 61 -7.33 13.88 -12.54
CA HIS A 61 -8.12 12.92 -11.79
C HIS A 61 -9.26 13.58 -11.00
N LEU A 62 -8.99 14.72 -10.36
CA LEU A 62 -10.01 15.51 -9.66
C LEU A 62 -11.00 16.15 -10.63
N ALA A 63 -10.51 16.73 -11.75
CA ALA A 63 -11.36 17.37 -12.75
C ALA A 63 -12.38 16.39 -13.36
N ALA A 64 -12.03 15.13 -13.56
CA ALA A 64 -12.94 14.08 -14.03
C ALA A 64 -14.12 13.83 -13.06
N ARG A 65 -14.01 14.31 -11.81
CA ARG A 65 -15.02 14.22 -10.75
C ARG A 65 -15.63 15.57 -10.41
N GLY A 66 -15.37 16.61 -11.21
CA GLY A 66 -15.85 17.96 -10.97
C GLY A 66 -15.19 18.68 -9.79
N LEU A 67 -14.01 18.18 -9.33
CA LEU A 67 -13.28 18.75 -8.22
C LEU A 67 -12.01 19.49 -8.69
N THR A 68 -11.54 20.40 -7.85
CA THR A 68 -10.26 21.10 -8.00
C THR A 68 -9.45 21.00 -6.71
N PHE A 69 -8.23 21.51 -6.72
CA PHE A 69 -7.42 21.59 -5.49
C PHE A 69 -8.03 22.51 -4.44
N ASP A 70 -8.86 23.48 -4.87
CA ASP A 70 -9.53 24.45 -4.00
C ASP A 70 -10.91 23.95 -3.52
N SER A 71 -11.37 22.78 -3.97
CA SER A 71 -12.60 22.16 -3.47
C SER A 71 -12.47 21.80 -2.01
N VAL A 72 -13.54 22.03 -1.23
CA VAL A 72 -13.65 21.68 0.20
C VAL A 72 -14.51 20.42 0.32
N PRO A 73 -13.91 19.25 0.59
CA PRO A 73 -14.68 18.02 0.77
C PRO A 73 -15.48 18.05 2.08
N ALA A 74 -16.64 17.39 2.08
CA ALA A 74 -17.45 17.25 3.29
C ALA A 74 -16.70 16.51 4.39
N GLU A 75 -17.11 16.71 5.65
CA GLU A 75 -16.53 15.98 6.78
C GLU A 75 -16.67 14.47 6.60
N GLY A 76 -15.54 13.75 6.72
CA GLY A 76 -15.46 12.30 6.52
C GLY A 76 -15.43 11.84 5.07
N GLU A 77 -15.61 12.72 4.09
CA GLU A 77 -15.50 12.37 2.67
C GLU A 77 -14.06 12.04 2.31
N VAL A 78 -13.83 10.85 1.74
CA VAL A 78 -12.51 10.45 1.24
C VAL A 78 -12.38 10.82 -0.23
N VAL A 79 -11.44 11.72 -0.52
CA VAL A 79 -11.12 12.13 -1.89
C VAL A 79 -9.83 11.47 -2.32
N TYR A 80 -9.92 10.58 -3.31
CA TYR A 80 -8.75 9.98 -3.96
C TYR A 80 -8.17 10.94 -4.99
N LEU A 81 -6.84 11.04 -5.01
CA LEU A 81 -6.08 11.95 -5.87
C LEU A 81 -5.47 11.24 -7.08
N ARG A 82 -5.47 9.91 -7.05
CA ARG A 82 -4.98 9.03 -8.12
C ARG A 82 -5.78 7.72 -8.16
N GLU A 83 -5.70 7.00 -9.27
CA GLU A 83 -6.26 5.65 -9.42
C GLU A 83 -5.30 4.60 -8.88
N ASN A 84 -3.98 4.78 -9.13
CA ASN A 84 -2.99 3.81 -8.68
C ASN A 84 -2.70 3.92 -7.18
N SER A 85 -2.48 2.76 -6.55
CA SER A 85 -2.21 2.64 -5.11
C SER A 85 -0.71 2.58 -4.77
N ASN A 86 0.15 3.19 -5.59
CA ASN A 86 1.58 3.16 -5.36
C ASN A 86 1.99 4.08 -4.21
N ILE A 87 2.76 3.54 -3.26
CA ILE A 87 3.33 4.31 -2.15
C ILE A 87 4.27 5.41 -2.69
N SER A 88 5.00 5.13 -3.77
CA SER A 88 5.90 6.08 -4.45
C SER A 88 5.19 7.30 -5.04
N THR A 89 3.87 7.31 -5.10
CA THR A 89 3.07 8.43 -5.59
C THR A 89 2.21 9.07 -4.49
N GLY A 90 2.55 8.83 -3.24
CA GLY A 90 1.86 9.39 -2.08
C GLY A 90 0.75 8.50 -1.51
N GLY A 91 0.60 7.26 -1.99
CA GLY A 91 -0.34 6.30 -1.44
C GLY A 91 -0.03 5.93 0.02
N ASP A 92 -1.01 5.32 0.67
CA ASP A 92 -0.90 4.84 2.04
C ASP A 92 -0.72 3.32 2.07
N SER A 93 0.07 2.82 3.02
CA SER A 93 0.24 1.40 3.33
C SER A 93 -0.48 1.08 4.64
N ILE A 94 -1.43 0.18 4.59
CA ILE A 94 -2.18 -0.27 5.77
C ILE A 94 -1.85 -1.74 6.01
N ASP A 95 -1.29 -2.04 7.18
CA ASP A 95 -1.03 -3.43 7.56
C ASP A 95 -2.36 -4.15 7.81
N CYS A 96 -2.58 -5.22 7.07
CA CYS A 96 -3.74 -6.10 7.18
C CYS A 96 -3.31 -7.58 7.31
N THR A 97 -2.12 -7.82 7.85
CA THR A 97 -1.54 -9.17 7.93
C THR A 97 -2.37 -10.11 8.79
N ASP A 98 -2.86 -9.62 9.93
CA ASP A 98 -3.61 -10.46 10.86
C ASP A 98 -5.02 -10.77 10.33
N GLU A 99 -5.62 -9.83 9.64
CA GLU A 99 -6.98 -9.91 9.07
C GLU A 99 -7.03 -10.69 7.75
N MET A 100 -5.87 -10.84 7.07
CA MET A 100 -5.83 -11.52 5.78
C MET A 100 -5.99 -13.03 5.94
N PRO A 101 -7.00 -13.65 5.29
CA PRO A 101 -7.22 -15.09 5.35
C PRO A 101 -6.01 -15.90 4.90
N ALA A 102 -5.82 -17.05 5.54
CA ALA A 102 -4.70 -17.96 5.25
C ALA A 102 -4.72 -18.47 3.79
N PHE A 103 -5.88 -18.53 3.16
CA PHE A 103 -6.03 -18.90 1.76
C PHE A 103 -5.17 -18.01 0.85
N TYR A 104 -5.33 -16.69 0.94
CA TYR A 104 -4.58 -15.73 0.10
C TYR A 104 -3.08 -15.71 0.40
N LYS A 105 -2.69 -15.92 1.67
CA LYS A 105 -1.28 -16.06 2.07
C LYS A 105 -0.65 -17.25 1.36
N ARG A 106 -1.32 -18.41 1.40
CA ARG A 106 -0.85 -19.62 0.67
C ARG A 106 -0.80 -19.43 -0.84
N VAL A 107 -1.71 -18.65 -1.43
CA VAL A 107 -1.64 -18.31 -2.86
C VAL A 107 -0.37 -17.54 -3.17
N ALA A 108 -0.04 -16.50 -2.36
CA ALA A 108 1.17 -15.71 -2.51
C ALA A 108 2.46 -16.57 -2.35
N GLU A 109 2.48 -17.45 -1.36
CA GLU A 109 3.59 -18.38 -1.11
C GLU A 109 3.81 -19.34 -2.30
N ARG A 110 2.72 -19.90 -2.84
CA ARG A 110 2.78 -20.76 -4.04
C ARG A 110 3.30 -19.98 -5.25
N ALA A 111 2.85 -18.75 -5.45
CA ALA A 111 3.30 -17.90 -6.55
C ALA A 111 4.80 -17.59 -6.45
N ALA A 112 5.29 -17.20 -5.26
CA ALA A 112 6.71 -16.96 -5.02
C ALA A 112 7.56 -18.21 -5.26
N ARG A 113 7.09 -19.37 -4.78
CA ARG A 113 7.78 -20.67 -4.97
C ARG A 113 7.82 -21.06 -6.45
N ALA A 114 6.74 -20.86 -7.20
CA ALA A 114 6.67 -21.21 -8.61
C ALA A 114 7.72 -20.50 -9.47
N VAL A 115 8.15 -19.30 -9.07
CA VAL A 115 9.20 -18.54 -9.75
C VAL A 115 10.58 -18.64 -9.06
N GLY A 116 10.71 -19.48 -8.03
CA GLY A 116 11.97 -19.69 -7.30
C GLY A 116 12.43 -18.50 -6.46
N ALA A 117 11.53 -17.58 -6.11
CA ALA A 117 11.87 -16.39 -5.36
C ALA A 117 11.88 -16.65 -3.86
N ARG A 118 13.04 -16.47 -3.20
CA ARG A 118 13.17 -16.59 -1.73
C ARG A 118 12.68 -15.35 -0.98
N ILE A 119 12.67 -14.20 -1.63
CA ILE A 119 12.05 -12.95 -1.14
C ILE A 119 11.22 -12.43 -2.30
N CYS A 120 9.93 -12.25 -2.10
CA CYS A 120 9.01 -11.85 -3.16
C CYS A 120 7.90 -10.93 -2.64
N GLY A 121 7.69 -9.84 -3.35
CA GLY A 121 6.47 -9.04 -3.22
C GLY A 121 5.44 -9.51 -4.23
N VAL A 122 4.31 -10.03 -3.77
CA VAL A 122 3.22 -10.47 -4.63
C VAL A 122 2.12 -9.41 -4.62
N ASP A 123 1.86 -8.79 -5.75
CA ASP A 123 0.74 -7.87 -5.93
C ASP A 123 -0.49 -8.64 -6.35
N MET A 124 -1.52 -8.56 -5.55
CA MET A 124 -2.77 -9.29 -5.73
C MET A 124 -3.96 -8.36 -5.55
N ILE A 125 -4.91 -8.42 -6.47
CA ILE A 125 -6.25 -7.88 -6.29
C ILE A 125 -7.08 -8.97 -5.65
N VAL A 126 -7.74 -8.61 -4.55
CA VAL A 126 -8.70 -9.45 -3.82
C VAL A 126 -9.97 -8.65 -3.71
N PRO A 127 -11.01 -8.94 -4.52
CA PRO A 127 -12.25 -8.17 -4.53
C PRO A 127 -13.00 -8.23 -3.21
N ASP A 128 -12.99 -9.40 -2.56
CA ASP A 128 -13.61 -9.65 -1.27
C ASP A 128 -12.77 -10.63 -0.46
N ILE A 129 -12.25 -10.18 0.68
CA ILE A 129 -11.44 -11.03 1.57
C ILE A 129 -12.27 -12.13 2.25
N GLY A 130 -13.58 -11.99 2.32
CA GLY A 130 -14.51 -13.01 2.84
C GLY A 130 -14.78 -14.15 1.87
N HIS A 131 -14.44 -14.00 0.59
CA HIS A 131 -14.67 -15.00 -0.45
C HIS A 131 -13.39 -15.81 -0.73
N GLU A 132 -13.18 -16.87 0.03
CA GLU A 132 -12.04 -17.76 -0.11
C GLU A 132 -12.31 -18.87 -1.15
N GLY A 133 -11.57 -18.84 -2.27
CA GLY A 133 -11.62 -19.88 -3.29
C GLY A 133 -12.47 -19.52 -4.51
N GLY A 134 -12.23 -20.26 -5.60
CA GLY A 134 -12.81 -19.99 -6.92
C GLY A 134 -11.88 -19.17 -7.82
N GLU A 135 -12.21 -19.16 -9.12
CA GLU A 135 -11.39 -18.49 -10.15
C GLU A 135 -11.42 -16.96 -10.00
N ASP A 136 -12.50 -16.40 -9.45
CA ASP A 136 -12.71 -14.96 -9.30
C ASP A 136 -12.30 -14.42 -7.92
N ALA A 137 -11.77 -15.28 -7.02
CA ALA A 137 -11.41 -14.88 -5.67
C ALA A 137 -10.22 -13.92 -5.61
N TYR A 138 -9.33 -13.96 -6.60
CA TYR A 138 -8.15 -13.11 -6.67
C TYR A 138 -7.56 -13.04 -8.07
N CYS A 139 -6.75 -12.00 -8.30
CA CYS A 139 -5.90 -11.89 -9.48
C CYS A 139 -4.49 -11.48 -9.04
N ILE A 140 -3.47 -12.27 -9.39
CA ILE A 140 -2.06 -11.87 -9.23
C ILE A 140 -1.69 -10.97 -10.39
N ILE A 141 -1.24 -9.74 -10.08
CA ILE A 141 -0.86 -8.73 -11.07
C ILE A 141 0.63 -8.82 -11.37
N GLU A 142 1.46 -8.95 -10.31
CA GLU A 142 2.90 -8.80 -10.42
C GLU A 142 3.62 -9.58 -9.31
N LEU A 143 4.81 -10.09 -9.66
CA LEU A 143 5.77 -10.70 -8.74
C LEU A 143 7.07 -9.87 -8.76
N ASN A 144 7.44 -9.31 -7.60
CA ASN A 144 8.60 -8.45 -7.45
C ASN A 144 9.72 -9.21 -6.72
N PHE A 145 10.86 -9.40 -7.39
CA PHE A 145 12.04 -10.08 -6.81
C PHE A 145 12.90 -9.19 -5.89
N ASN A 146 12.71 -7.87 -5.96
CA ASN A 146 13.34 -6.90 -5.07
C ASN A 146 12.27 -5.99 -4.46
N PRO A 147 11.40 -6.54 -3.59
CA PRO A 147 10.30 -5.77 -3.05
C PRO A 147 10.79 -4.71 -2.06
N ALA A 148 10.12 -3.56 -2.06
CA ALA A 148 10.33 -2.53 -1.06
C ALA A 148 9.81 -3.02 0.31
N ILE A 149 10.70 -3.49 1.19
CA ILE A 149 10.34 -4.07 2.49
C ILE A 149 10.01 -3.01 3.55
N HIS A 150 10.53 -1.79 3.38
CA HIS A 150 10.37 -0.70 4.35
C HIS A 150 8.90 -0.32 4.59
N MET A 151 8.03 -0.45 3.56
CA MET A 151 6.60 -0.16 3.71
C MET A 151 5.89 -1.12 4.67
N HIS A 152 6.41 -2.34 4.86
CA HIS A 152 5.90 -3.31 5.81
C HIS A 152 6.48 -3.12 7.21
N ALA A 153 7.72 -2.57 7.29
CA ALA A 153 8.34 -2.22 8.56
C ALA A 153 7.75 -0.93 9.16
N PHE A 154 7.37 0.03 8.30
CA PHE A 154 6.87 1.34 8.70
C PHE A 154 5.57 1.67 7.96
N PRO A 155 4.48 0.90 8.16
CA PRO A 155 3.22 1.18 7.48
C PRO A 155 2.62 2.52 7.94
N TYR A 156 1.82 3.13 7.08
CA TYR A 156 1.06 4.33 7.45
C TYR A 156 0.11 4.05 8.63
N LYS A 157 -0.52 2.87 8.62
CA LYS A 157 -1.38 2.39 9.71
C LYS A 157 -1.13 0.91 9.96
N GLY A 158 -1.09 0.51 11.23
CA GLY A 158 -0.90 -0.88 11.65
C GLY A 158 0.45 -1.14 12.29
N LYS A 159 0.94 -2.39 12.24
CA LYS A 159 2.08 -2.88 13.02
C LYS A 159 3.35 -2.97 12.16
N ASN A 160 4.50 -2.73 12.78
CA ASN A 160 5.79 -3.15 12.23
C ASN A 160 5.89 -4.68 12.30
N ARG A 161 6.10 -5.33 11.16
CA ARG A 161 6.16 -6.80 11.05
C ARG A 161 7.57 -7.38 11.20
N ASN A 162 8.55 -6.57 11.65
CA ASN A 162 9.96 -6.99 11.82
C ASN A 162 10.52 -7.73 10.59
N VAL A 163 10.21 -7.24 9.42
CA VAL A 163 10.61 -7.88 8.16
C VAL A 163 12.12 -7.97 7.98
N ALA A 164 12.88 -7.03 8.54
CA ALA A 164 14.35 -7.07 8.53
C ALA A 164 14.87 -8.28 9.31
N GLY A 165 14.31 -8.56 10.49
CA GLY A 165 14.63 -9.77 11.26
C GLY A 165 14.36 -11.04 10.46
N LYS A 166 13.22 -11.13 9.80
CA LYS A 166 12.87 -12.27 8.93
C LYS A 166 13.86 -12.48 7.77
N VAL A 167 14.36 -11.38 7.18
CA VAL A 167 15.42 -11.47 6.15
C VAL A 167 16.72 -12.00 6.75
N LEU A 168 17.13 -11.50 7.93
CA LEU A 168 18.33 -11.99 8.62
C LEU A 168 18.22 -13.47 8.98
N ASP A 169 17.08 -13.91 9.49
CA ASP A 169 16.80 -15.34 9.77
C ASP A 169 16.94 -16.19 8.50
N LEU A 170 16.39 -15.71 7.35
CA LEU A 170 16.53 -16.39 6.06
C LEU A 170 17.98 -16.54 5.61
N LEU A 171 18.83 -15.57 5.95
CA LEU A 171 20.26 -15.56 5.62
C LEU A 171 21.11 -16.33 6.63
N GLY A 172 20.52 -16.86 7.71
CA GLY A 172 21.22 -17.62 8.76
C GLY A 172 21.90 -16.77 9.83
N PHE A 173 21.62 -15.47 9.88
CA PHE A 173 22.05 -14.60 10.99
C PHE A 173 21.06 -14.75 12.16
N ARG A 174 21.60 -14.98 13.36
CA ARG A 174 20.83 -15.08 14.62
C ARG A 174 21.35 -14.08 15.62
#